data_db7621bbd0562b2c431a417c816a8213
#
_entry.id   db7621bbd0562b2c431a417c816a8213
#
_cell.length_a   1.000
_cell.length_b   1.000
_cell.length_c   1.000
_cell.angle_alpha   90.00
_cell.angle_beta   90.00
_cell.angle_gamma   90.00
#
_symmetry.space_group_name_H-M   'P 1'
#
loop_
_entity.id
_entity.type
_entity.pdbx_description
1 polymer ?
#
loop_
_entity_poly.entity_id
_entity_poly.type
_entity_poly.pdbx_seq_one_letter_code
_entity_poly.pdbx_strand_id
1 'polypeptide(L)'
;YQFNLSNEKADFYYDLAINELIKIQSLKLDKNIFSYFDDNLLLYNWSLFEKFFINNFLENKIHNQSLEILKESYEKISLNLLDQPKVICHFDYECRNLIFKDNKTGVLDFQDALIGPIGLDLASLFKDLYFFWPKEKILTWYENYQKKIEKKLNLKVSITKLIEYIDYCSIQRQFRILGKLSKVYLDLNRTNRITDFPVLLNYMISTSEAYEELKPISETLLPLKEVLNERIAKIN
;
A
#
# COMPACT_ATOMS: atom_id res chain seq x y z
N TYR A 1 1.67 22.40 1.50
CA TYR A 1 0.27 22.10 1.87
C TYR A 1 0.10 20.74 2.57
N GLN A 2 1.04 19.79 2.41
CA GLN A 2 0.98 18.45 3.00
C GLN A 2 1.01 18.43 4.55
N PHE A 3 1.65 19.38 5.18
CA PHE A 3 1.97 19.34 6.61
C PHE A 3 0.97 20.09 7.52
N ASN A 4 -0.12 20.64 6.97
CA ASN A 4 -1.10 21.42 7.73
C ASN A 4 -2.52 20.84 7.71
N LEU A 5 -2.67 19.53 7.49
CA LEU A 5 -3.97 18.90 7.54
C LEU A 5 -4.41 18.70 8.99
N SER A 6 -5.23 19.63 9.49
CA SER A 6 -5.78 19.49 10.86
C SER A 6 -6.79 18.35 10.93
N ASN A 7 -6.93 17.77 12.11
CA ASN A 7 -7.90 16.71 12.37
C ASN A 7 -9.34 17.11 11.99
N GLU A 8 -9.69 18.39 12.15
CA GLU A 8 -11.00 18.96 11.81
C GLU A 8 -11.27 19.02 10.31
N LYS A 9 -10.23 19.26 9.51
CA LYS A 9 -10.34 19.36 8.04
C LYS A 9 -10.16 18.02 7.33
N ALA A 10 -9.63 17.02 8.01
CA ALA A 10 -9.31 15.73 7.41
C ALA A 10 -10.54 15.08 6.76
N ASP A 11 -11.68 15.03 7.46
CA ASP A 11 -12.90 14.40 6.95
C ASP A 11 -13.37 15.03 5.63
N PHE A 12 -13.27 16.34 5.52
CA PHE A 12 -13.63 17.07 4.31
C PHE A 12 -12.70 16.70 3.14
N TYR A 13 -11.38 16.72 3.35
CA TYR A 13 -10.42 16.43 2.29
C TYR A 13 -10.39 14.96 1.89
N TYR A 14 -10.55 14.04 2.86
CA TYR A 14 -10.67 12.62 2.55
C TYR A 14 -11.98 12.30 1.81
N ASP A 15 -13.09 12.99 2.13
CA ASP A 15 -14.33 12.84 1.33
C ASP A 15 -14.14 13.32 -0.11
N LEU A 16 -13.46 14.44 -0.33
CA LEU A 16 -13.10 14.91 -1.68
C LEU A 16 -12.21 13.91 -2.41
N ALA A 17 -11.18 13.37 -1.74
CA ALA A 17 -10.30 12.36 -2.31
C ALA A 17 -11.08 11.07 -2.68
N ILE A 18 -11.93 10.57 -1.79
CA ILE A 18 -12.80 9.41 -2.05
C ILE A 18 -13.71 9.67 -3.26
N ASN A 19 -14.31 10.84 -3.36
CA ASN A 19 -15.19 11.18 -4.47
C ASN A 19 -14.43 11.18 -5.81
N GLU A 20 -13.19 11.68 -5.84
CA GLU A 20 -12.37 11.67 -7.04
C GLU A 20 -11.89 10.26 -7.40
N LEU A 21 -11.47 9.48 -6.39
CA LEU A 21 -11.08 8.08 -6.59
C LEU A 21 -12.21 7.27 -7.23
N ILE A 22 -13.45 7.44 -6.76
CA ILE A 22 -14.61 6.74 -7.33
C ILE A 22 -14.84 7.13 -8.80
N LYS A 23 -14.59 8.38 -9.20
CA LYS A 23 -14.66 8.77 -10.61
C LYS A 23 -13.62 8.02 -11.44
N ILE A 24 -12.39 7.93 -10.97
CA ILE A 24 -11.31 7.15 -11.62
C ILE A 24 -11.73 5.69 -11.73
N GLN A 25 -12.20 5.09 -10.65
CA GLN A 25 -12.64 3.69 -10.60
C GLN A 25 -13.89 3.40 -11.45
N SER A 26 -14.67 4.45 -11.78
CA SER A 26 -15.85 4.34 -12.65
C SER A 26 -15.50 4.39 -14.15
N LEU A 27 -14.25 4.63 -14.51
CA LEU A 27 -13.83 4.62 -15.91
C LEU A 27 -13.97 3.22 -16.50
N LYS A 28 -14.20 3.17 -17.82
CA LYS A 28 -14.28 1.90 -18.56
C LYS A 28 -12.93 1.17 -18.49
N LEU A 29 -12.99 -0.11 -18.15
CA LEU A 29 -11.81 -0.99 -18.18
C LEU A 29 -11.41 -1.26 -19.64
N ASP A 30 -10.42 -0.52 -20.13
CA ASP A 30 -9.91 -0.67 -21.50
C ASP A 30 -8.47 -1.15 -21.47
N LYS A 31 -8.26 -2.41 -21.86
CA LYS A 31 -6.94 -3.06 -21.92
C LYS A 31 -5.99 -2.47 -22.96
N ASN A 32 -6.50 -1.69 -23.90
CA ASN A 32 -5.66 -1.01 -24.88
C ASN A 32 -5.05 0.29 -24.33
N ILE A 33 -5.61 0.80 -23.22
CA ILE A 33 -5.15 2.00 -22.54
C ILE A 33 -4.39 1.67 -21.27
N PHE A 34 -4.89 0.71 -20.48
CA PHE A 34 -4.38 0.38 -19.16
C PHE A 34 -3.80 -1.04 -19.14
N SER A 35 -2.61 -1.17 -18.56
CA SER A 35 -2.04 -2.48 -18.22
C SER A 35 -2.82 -3.14 -17.07
N TYR A 36 -2.56 -4.42 -16.83
CA TYR A 36 -3.16 -5.15 -15.72
C TYR A 36 -2.19 -5.25 -14.53
N PHE A 37 -2.79 -5.20 -13.34
CA PHE A 37 -2.13 -5.69 -12.13
C PHE A 37 -2.22 -7.22 -12.17
N ASP A 38 -1.13 -7.86 -12.53
CA ASP A 38 -1.05 -9.28 -12.83
C ASP A 38 0.05 -10.00 -12.04
N ASP A 39 0.16 -11.32 -12.25
CA ASP A 39 1.18 -12.15 -11.63
C ASP A 39 2.61 -11.68 -11.94
N ASN A 40 2.86 -11.18 -13.16
CA ASN A 40 4.19 -10.71 -13.54
C ASN A 40 4.61 -9.49 -12.72
N LEU A 41 3.67 -8.55 -12.51
CA LEU A 41 3.91 -7.37 -11.65
C LEU A 41 4.13 -7.79 -10.20
N LEU A 42 3.36 -8.75 -9.70
CA LEU A 42 3.50 -9.28 -8.34
C LEU A 42 4.85 -9.97 -8.14
N LEU A 43 5.25 -10.85 -9.05
CA LEU A 43 6.56 -11.51 -9.05
C LEU A 43 7.71 -10.50 -9.13
N TYR A 44 7.58 -9.48 -9.98
CA TYR A 44 8.56 -8.41 -10.06
C TYR A 44 8.69 -7.65 -8.73
N ASN A 45 7.57 -7.30 -8.09
CA ASN A 45 7.58 -6.63 -6.80
C ASN A 45 8.23 -7.48 -5.70
N TRP A 46 7.94 -8.79 -5.66
CA TRP A 46 8.62 -9.73 -4.77
C TRP A 46 10.13 -9.74 -5.03
N SER A 47 10.54 -9.86 -6.28
CA SER A 47 11.96 -9.89 -6.65
C SER A 47 12.73 -8.64 -6.22
N LEU A 48 12.08 -7.47 -6.25
CA LEU A 48 12.66 -6.23 -5.72
C LEU A 48 12.86 -6.30 -4.20
N PHE A 49 11.86 -6.79 -3.47
CA PHE A 49 11.95 -6.94 -2.01
C PHE A 49 13.04 -7.95 -1.63
N GLU A 50 13.01 -9.14 -2.20
CA GLU A 50 13.99 -10.18 -1.92
C GLU A 50 15.42 -9.72 -2.25
N LYS A 51 15.64 -9.26 -3.48
CA LYS A 51 16.97 -8.87 -3.95
C LYS A 51 17.52 -7.65 -3.24
N PHE A 52 16.75 -6.57 -3.17
CA PHE A 52 17.28 -5.28 -2.74
C PHE A 52 17.08 -5.03 -1.25
N PHE A 53 15.95 -5.41 -0.67
CA PHE A 53 15.75 -5.19 0.77
C PHE A 53 16.38 -6.31 1.60
N ILE A 54 16.05 -7.58 1.34
CA ILE A 54 16.55 -8.70 2.15
C ILE A 54 18.02 -8.97 1.89
N ASN A 55 18.38 -9.25 0.62
CA ASN A 55 19.73 -9.75 0.33
C ASN A 55 20.78 -8.63 0.41
N ASN A 56 20.48 -7.45 -0.16
CA ASN A 56 21.50 -6.41 -0.27
C ASN A 56 21.43 -5.40 0.88
N PHE A 57 20.24 -4.86 1.22
CA PHE A 57 20.13 -3.84 2.26
C PHE A 57 20.31 -4.44 3.66
N LEU A 58 19.64 -5.55 3.96
CA LEU A 58 19.79 -6.29 5.23
C LEU A 58 20.95 -7.31 5.23
N GLU A 59 21.75 -7.37 4.16
CA GLU A 59 22.97 -8.20 4.07
C GLU A 59 22.70 -9.70 4.38
N ASN A 60 21.57 -10.25 3.89
CA ASN A 60 21.14 -11.65 4.14
C ASN A 60 21.00 -12.00 5.64
N LYS A 61 20.57 -11.05 6.46
CA LYS A 61 20.34 -11.29 7.91
C LYS A 61 19.04 -12.02 8.22
N ILE A 62 18.46 -12.72 7.25
CA ILE A 62 17.29 -13.57 7.39
C ILE A 62 17.67 -15.02 7.05
N HIS A 63 17.15 -15.98 7.80
CA HIS A 63 17.34 -17.40 7.46
C HIS A 63 16.54 -17.79 6.22
N ASN A 64 17.07 -18.69 5.40
CA ASN A 64 16.40 -19.15 4.17
C ASN A 64 14.98 -19.66 4.43
N GLN A 65 14.77 -20.44 5.50
CA GLN A 65 13.43 -20.91 5.89
C GLN A 65 12.47 -19.77 6.14
N SER A 66 12.91 -18.70 6.81
CA SER A 66 12.09 -17.52 7.07
C SER A 66 11.76 -16.75 5.79
N LEU A 67 12.68 -16.73 4.83
CA LEU A 67 12.43 -16.14 3.51
C LEU A 67 11.38 -16.91 2.73
N GLU A 68 11.43 -18.26 2.75
CA GLU A 68 10.40 -19.10 2.13
C GLU A 68 9.02 -18.88 2.77
N ILE A 69 8.93 -18.76 4.10
CA ILE A 69 7.68 -18.44 4.82
C ILE A 69 7.10 -17.10 4.35
N LEU A 70 7.95 -16.08 4.20
CA LEU A 70 7.52 -14.77 3.67
C LEU A 70 7.01 -14.89 2.24
N LYS A 71 7.67 -15.69 1.41
CA LYS A 71 7.29 -15.91 0.01
C LYS A 71 5.93 -16.62 -0.09
N GLU A 72 5.72 -17.69 0.65
CA GLU A 72 4.43 -18.38 0.71
C GLU A 72 3.30 -17.44 1.19
N SER A 73 3.61 -16.58 2.17
CA SER A 73 2.64 -15.58 2.66
C SER A 73 2.36 -14.51 1.60
N TYR A 74 3.38 -14.08 0.85
CA TYR A 74 3.22 -13.15 -0.25
C TYR A 74 2.38 -13.74 -1.39
N GLU A 75 2.52 -15.04 -1.68
CA GLU A 75 1.69 -15.75 -2.65
C GLU A 75 0.21 -15.76 -2.24
N LYS A 76 -0.10 -15.99 -0.95
CA LYS A 76 -1.47 -15.89 -0.43
C LYS A 76 -2.05 -14.47 -0.61
N ILE A 77 -1.23 -13.45 -0.31
CA ILE A 77 -1.60 -12.06 -0.54
C ILE A 77 -1.87 -11.82 -2.03
N SER A 78 -1.00 -12.29 -2.91
CA SER A 78 -1.12 -12.15 -4.35
C SER A 78 -2.43 -12.73 -4.88
N LEU A 79 -2.79 -13.94 -4.44
CA LEU A 79 -4.07 -14.58 -4.79
C LEU A 79 -5.27 -13.74 -4.35
N ASN A 80 -5.25 -13.21 -3.12
CA ASN A 80 -6.32 -12.33 -2.65
C ASN A 80 -6.45 -11.07 -3.54
N LEU A 81 -5.34 -10.41 -3.89
CA LEU A 81 -5.37 -9.22 -4.74
C LEU A 81 -5.89 -9.52 -6.15
N LEU A 82 -5.51 -10.68 -6.69
CA LEU A 82 -5.99 -11.10 -8.02
C LEU A 82 -7.46 -11.47 -8.03
N ASP A 83 -8.04 -11.87 -6.91
CA ASP A 83 -9.47 -12.21 -6.77
C ASP A 83 -10.37 -10.98 -6.51
N GLN A 84 -9.80 -9.85 -6.05
CA GLN A 84 -10.57 -8.63 -5.78
C GLN A 84 -11.25 -8.08 -7.04
N PRO A 85 -12.39 -7.38 -6.90
CA PRO A 85 -13.02 -6.63 -8.00
C PRO A 85 -12.01 -5.71 -8.69
N LYS A 86 -12.01 -5.69 -10.03
CA LYS A 86 -11.09 -4.89 -10.82
C LYS A 86 -11.68 -3.54 -11.15
N VAL A 87 -10.87 -2.51 -10.94
CA VAL A 87 -11.20 -1.11 -11.24
C VAL A 87 -9.98 -0.44 -11.89
N ILE A 88 -10.14 0.77 -12.42
CA ILE A 88 -8.97 1.58 -12.76
C ILE A 88 -8.34 2.08 -11.47
N CYS A 89 -7.08 1.73 -11.25
CA CYS A 89 -6.28 2.18 -10.13
C CYS A 89 -5.28 3.23 -10.60
N HIS A 90 -5.07 4.25 -9.80
CA HIS A 90 -4.01 5.23 -9.98
C HIS A 90 -2.63 4.63 -9.68
N PHE A 91 -2.58 3.61 -8.81
CA PHE A 91 -1.41 2.87 -8.36
C PHE A 91 -0.57 3.55 -7.25
N ASP A 92 -0.51 4.88 -7.25
CA ASP A 92 0.13 5.69 -6.18
C ASP A 92 -0.80 6.83 -5.71
N TYR A 93 -2.07 6.48 -5.34
CA TYR A 93 -3.11 7.42 -4.88
C TYR A 93 -2.86 7.84 -3.43
N GLU A 94 -1.78 8.53 -3.19
CA GLU A 94 -1.35 8.97 -1.86
C GLU A 94 -1.46 10.50 -1.71
N CYS A 95 -1.46 11.01 -0.47
CA CYS A 95 -1.77 12.40 -0.15
C CYS A 95 -0.89 13.41 -0.92
N ARG A 96 0.36 13.10 -1.20
CA ARG A 96 1.29 13.99 -1.94
C ARG A 96 0.95 14.15 -3.41
N ASN A 97 0.16 13.23 -3.99
CA ASN A 97 -0.30 13.28 -5.37
C ASN A 97 -1.69 13.93 -5.50
N LEU A 98 -2.24 14.47 -4.40
CA LEU A 98 -3.55 15.11 -4.38
C LEU A 98 -3.43 16.61 -4.14
N ILE A 99 -4.10 17.40 -4.99
CA ILE A 99 -4.19 18.85 -4.87
C ILE A 99 -5.65 19.23 -4.65
N PHE A 100 -5.91 20.03 -3.62
CA PHE A 100 -7.26 20.49 -3.30
C PHE A 100 -7.38 21.99 -3.58
N LYS A 101 -8.34 22.37 -4.43
CA LYS A 101 -8.66 23.75 -4.75
C LYS A 101 -10.16 23.87 -5.06
N ASP A 102 -10.83 24.89 -4.51
CA ASP A 102 -12.24 25.21 -4.79
C ASP A 102 -13.18 24.00 -4.67
N ASN A 103 -13.02 23.19 -3.60
CA ASN A 103 -13.75 21.96 -3.35
C ASN A 103 -13.59 20.89 -4.44
N LYS A 104 -12.50 20.95 -5.19
CA LYS A 104 -12.12 19.96 -6.20
C LYS A 104 -10.81 19.29 -5.84
N THR A 105 -10.65 18.06 -6.27
CA THR A 105 -9.40 17.30 -6.15
C THR A 105 -8.75 17.20 -7.53
N GLY A 106 -7.53 17.67 -7.64
CA GLY A 106 -6.63 17.35 -8.77
C GLY A 106 -5.75 16.17 -8.39
N VAL A 107 -5.50 15.28 -9.34
CA VAL A 107 -4.68 14.09 -9.15
C VAL A 107 -3.45 14.19 -10.06
N LEU A 108 -2.27 14.03 -9.48
CA LEU A 108 -0.98 14.07 -10.16
C LEU A 108 -0.42 12.66 -10.31
N ASP A 109 0.53 12.49 -11.24
CA ASP A 109 1.38 11.30 -11.35
C ASP A 109 0.61 10.02 -11.74
N PHE A 110 -0.30 10.15 -12.70
CA PHE A 110 -1.23 9.10 -13.14
C PHE A 110 -0.69 8.20 -14.26
N GLN A 111 0.55 8.36 -14.70
CA GLN A 111 1.14 7.62 -15.83
C GLN A 111 1.27 6.11 -15.58
N ASP A 112 1.29 5.68 -14.31
CA ASP A 112 1.35 4.26 -13.91
C ASP A 112 -0.03 3.65 -13.65
N ALA A 113 -1.11 4.36 -14.02
CA ALA A 113 -2.47 3.86 -13.83
C ALA A 113 -2.70 2.52 -14.55
N LEU A 114 -3.44 1.63 -13.89
CA LEU A 114 -3.65 0.26 -14.36
C LEU A 114 -5.02 -0.29 -13.96
N ILE A 115 -5.41 -1.41 -14.55
CA ILE A 115 -6.56 -2.20 -14.10
C ILE A 115 -6.11 -3.10 -12.96
N GLY A 116 -6.62 -2.84 -11.75
CA GLY A 116 -6.14 -3.53 -10.56
C GLY A 116 -7.20 -3.76 -9.48
N PRO A 117 -6.77 -4.29 -8.33
CA PRO A 117 -7.67 -4.59 -7.21
C PRO A 117 -8.24 -3.34 -6.57
N ILE A 118 -9.51 -3.37 -6.19
CA ILE A 118 -10.24 -2.23 -5.63
C ILE A 118 -9.61 -1.66 -4.35
N GLY A 119 -8.92 -2.49 -3.56
CA GLY A 119 -8.27 -2.09 -2.31
C GLY A 119 -6.96 -1.30 -2.51
N LEU A 120 -6.38 -1.27 -3.72
CA LEU A 120 -5.02 -0.81 -3.96
C LEU A 120 -4.82 0.69 -3.65
N ASP A 121 -5.67 1.54 -4.23
CA ASP A 121 -5.57 2.99 -4.03
C ASP A 121 -6.08 3.42 -2.65
N LEU A 122 -7.00 2.64 -2.07
CA LEU A 122 -7.44 2.86 -0.68
C LEU A 122 -6.32 2.57 0.30
N ALA A 123 -5.53 1.51 0.06
CA ALA A 123 -4.34 1.23 0.85
C ALA A 123 -3.31 2.37 0.76
N SER A 124 -3.14 2.97 -0.41
CA SER A 124 -2.26 4.13 -0.61
C SER A 124 -2.76 5.37 0.11
N LEU A 125 -4.07 5.63 0.09
CA LEU A 125 -4.69 6.81 0.67
C LEU A 125 -4.76 6.75 2.20
N PHE A 126 -5.14 5.60 2.78
CA PHE A 126 -5.46 5.49 4.21
C PHE A 126 -4.33 4.92 5.06
N LYS A 127 -3.38 4.20 4.45
CA LYS A 127 -2.16 3.72 5.11
C LYS A 127 -0.93 4.45 4.57
N ASP A 128 -1.06 5.77 4.49
CA ASP A 128 0.00 6.68 4.07
C ASP A 128 1.13 6.74 5.10
N LEU A 129 2.32 7.10 4.67
CA LEU A 129 3.51 7.26 5.51
C LEU A 129 3.60 8.65 6.16
N TYR A 130 2.76 9.59 5.76
CA TYR A 130 2.83 10.98 6.19
C TYR A 130 1.76 11.38 7.19
N PHE A 131 0.61 10.67 7.19
CA PHE A 131 -0.50 10.94 8.07
C PHE A 131 -0.97 9.68 8.80
N PHE A 132 -1.06 9.78 10.11
CA PHE A 132 -1.54 8.71 10.98
C PHE A 132 -2.84 9.13 11.63
N TRP A 133 -3.91 8.40 11.33
CA TRP A 133 -5.24 8.70 11.82
C TRP A 133 -5.72 7.65 12.80
N PRO A 134 -6.57 8.02 13.80
CA PRO A 134 -7.22 7.04 14.67
C PRO A 134 -8.01 6.00 13.86
N LYS A 135 -8.02 4.75 14.34
CA LYS A 135 -8.71 3.63 13.65
C LYS A 135 -10.18 3.92 13.41
N GLU A 136 -10.85 4.52 14.38
CA GLU A 136 -12.28 4.90 14.32
C GLU A 136 -12.54 5.87 13.16
N LYS A 137 -11.64 6.81 12.96
CA LYS A 137 -11.73 7.79 11.87
C LYS A 137 -11.54 7.12 10.50
N ILE A 138 -10.55 6.27 10.38
CA ILE A 138 -10.30 5.49 9.15
C ILE A 138 -11.51 4.62 8.82
N LEU A 139 -12.12 3.99 9.83
CA LEU A 139 -13.31 3.16 9.65
C LEU A 139 -14.49 3.97 9.08
N THR A 140 -14.72 5.20 9.56
CA THR A 140 -15.79 6.05 9.01
C THR A 140 -15.56 6.37 7.53
N TRP A 141 -14.30 6.56 7.11
CA TRP A 141 -13.96 6.78 5.70
C TRP A 141 -14.14 5.51 4.85
N TYR A 142 -13.82 4.34 5.39
CA TYR A 142 -14.09 3.05 4.73
C TYR A 142 -15.59 2.84 4.51
N GLU A 143 -16.43 3.10 5.52
CA GLU A 143 -17.88 3.03 5.41
C GLU A 143 -18.43 4.04 4.40
N ASN A 144 -17.90 5.26 4.38
CA ASN A 144 -18.27 6.27 3.39
C ASN A 144 -17.93 5.79 1.96
N TYR A 145 -16.73 5.27 1.75
CA TYR A 145 -16.33 4.70 0.46
C TYR A 145 -17.23 3.53 0.08
N GLN A 146 -17.47 2.58 0.98
CA GLN A 146 -18.34 1.42 0.75
C GLN A 146 -19.74 1.83 0.24
N LYS A 147 -20.40 2.76 0.92
CA LYS A 147 -21.72 3.28 0.50
C LYS A 147 -21.68 3.92 -0.89
N LYS A 148 -20.58 4.59 -1.21
CA LYS A 148 -20.44 5.26 -2.51
C LYS A 148 -20.19 4.27 -3.66
N ILE A 149 -19.37 3.23 -3.47
CA ILE A 149 -19.14 2.21 -4.51
C ILE A 149 -20.38 1.37 -4.77
N GLU A 150 -21.15 1.03 -3.74
CA GLU A 150 -22.44 0.36 -3.95
C GLU A 150 -23.35 1.18 -4.86
N LYS A 151 -23.45 2.49 -4.61
CA LYS A 151 -24.30 3.39 -5.37
C LYS A 151 -23.78 3.70 -6.77
N LYS A 152 -22.47 3.85 -6.96
CA LYS A 152 -21.85 4.36 -8.19
C LYS A 152 -21.32 3.27 -9.11
N LEU A 153 -20.80 2.19 -8.54
CA LEU A 153 -20.18 1.08 -9.27
C LEU A 153 -21.05 -0.18 -9.24
N ASN A 154 -22.17 -0.16 -8.51
CA ASN A 154 -23.02 -1.34 -8.25
C ASN A 154 -22.22 -2.51 -7.63
N LEU A 155 -21.18 -2.20 -6.85
CA LEU A 155 -20.33 -3.16 -6.16
C LEU A 155 -20.78 -3.33 -4.71
N LYS A 156 -21.30 -4.50 -4.38
CA LYS A 156 -21.71 -4.87 -3.02
C LYS A 156 -20.59 -5.65 -2.34
N VAL A 157 -19.86 -4.96 -1.47
CA VAL A 157 -18.79 -5.54 -0.65
C VAL A 157 -19.09 -5.24 0.81
N SER A 158 -19.05 -6.24 1.69
CA SER A 158 -19.23 -6.00 3.14
C SER A 158 -18.06 -5.15 3.66
N ILE A 159 -18.30 -4.41 4.75
CA ILE A 159 -17.21 -3.58 5.34
C ILE A 159 -16.04 -4.45 5.79
N THR A 160 -16.28 -5.61 6.36
CA THR A 160 -15.24 -6.57 6.76
C THR A 160 -14.39 -7.01 5.57
N LYS A 161 -15.05 -7.35 4.44
CA LYS A 161 -14.33 -7.78 3.23
C LYS A 161 -13.57 -6.63 2.56
N LEU A 162 -14.12 -5.42 2.62
CA LEU A 162 -13.43 -4.22 2.13
C LEU A 162 -12.17 -3.93 2.95
N ILE A 163 -12.24 -4.04 4.28
CA ILE A 163 -11.07 -3.88 5.16
C ILE A 163 -10.01 -4.92 4.82
N GLU A 164 -10.40 -6.18 4.67
CA GLU A 164 -9.49 -7.25 4.25
C GLU A 164 -8.80 -6.91 2.92
N TYR A 165 -9.55 -6.48 1.91
CA TYR A 165 -8.99 -6.07 0.61
C TYR A 165 -7.93 -4.96 0.75
N ILE A 166 -8.23 -3.93 1.55
CA ILE A 166 -7.32 -2.82 1.81
C ILE A 166 -6.07 -3.29 2.56
N ASP A 167 -6.24 -4.14 3.56
CA ASP A 167 -5.14 -4.65 4.39
C ASP A 167 -4.17 -5.51 3.56
N TYR A 168 -4.69 -6.42 2.74
CA TYR A 168 -3.86 -7.25 1.86
C TYR A 168 -3.13 -6.39 0.80
N CYS A 169 -3.81 -5.43 0.19
CA CYS A 169 -3.18 -4.46 -0.71
C CYS A 169 -2.12 -3.63 0.01
N SER A 170 -2.35 -3.25 1.26
CA SER A 170 -1.40 -2.51 2.07
C SER A 170 -0.11 -3.31 2.30
N ILE A 171 -0.20 -4.56 2.72
CA ILE A 171 0.98 -5.41 2.97
C ILE A 171 1.77 -5.58 1.66
N GLN A 172 1.10 -5.90 0.55
CA GLN A 172 1.75 -6.02 -0.75
C GLN A 172 2.46 -4.73 -1.18
N ARG A 173 1.80 -3.58 -0.95
CA ARG A 173 2.38 -2.26 -1.22
C ARG A 173 3.65 -2.02 -0.41
N GLN A 174 3.69 -2.42 0.88
CA GLN A 174 4.87 -2.26 1.72
C GLN A 174 6.04 -3.14 1.23
N PHE A 175 5.79 -4.38 0.81
CA PHE A 175 6.81 -5.21 0.17
C PHE A 175 7.42 -4.49 -1.05
N ARG A 176 6.57 -3.96 -1.93
CA ARG A 176 7.00 -3.19 -3.12
C ARG A 176 7.83 -1.97 -2.74
N ILE A 177 7.39 -1.17 -1.77
CA ILE A 177 8.06 0.07 -1.38
C ILE A 177 9.42 -0.23 -0.74
N LEU A 178 9.51 -1.19 0.18
CA LEU A 178 10.78 -1.60 0.78
C LEU A 178 11.79 -2.02 -0.30
N GLY A 179 11.36 -2.83 -1.27
CA GLY A 179 12.20 -3.24 -2.39
C GLY A 179 12.65 -2.07 -3.28
N LYS A 180 11.71 -1.21 -3.69
CA LYS A 180 12.00 -0.04 -4.54
C LYS A 180 12.93 0.97 -3.86
N LEU A 181 12.66 1.33 -2.60
CA LEU A 181 13.49 2.30 -1.87
C LEU A 181 14.88 1.76 -1.57
N SER A 182 14.99 0.47 -1.26
CA SER A 182 16.31 -0.19 -1.09
C SER A 182 17.12 -0.16 -2.38
N LYS A 183 16.47 -0.44 -3.52
CA LYS A 183 17.11 -0.31 -4.83
C LYS A 183 17.60 1.11 -5.09
N VAL A 184 16.76 2.12 -4.84
CA VAL A 184 17.13 3.53 -5.03
C VAL A 184 18.31 3.93 -4.14
N TYR A 185 18.34 3.46 -2.89
CA TYR A 185 19.47 3.68 -1.98
C TYR A 185 20.76 3.05 -2.54
N LEU A 186 20.71 1.79 -2.93
CA LEU A 186 21.88 1.03 -3.39
C LEU A 186 22.43 1.55 -4.72
N ASP A 187 21.55 1.92 -5.65
CA ASP A 187 21.94 2.38 -6.99
C ASP A 187 22.39 3.85 -6.99
N LEU A 188 21.77 4.71 -6.17
CA LEU A 188 21.92 6.16 -6.24
C LEU A 188 22.42 6.80 -4.94
N ASN A 189 22.70 6.01 -3.91
CA ASN A 189 23.08 6.46 -2.57
C ASN A 189 22.13 7.53 -1.96
N ARG A 190 20.83 7.42 -2.27
CA ARG A 190 19.81 8.34 -1.74
C ARG A 190 19.31 7.84 -0.40
N THR A 191 19.64 8.55 0.68
CA THR A 191 19.32 8.15 2.08
C THR A 191 18.02 8.74 2.62
N ASN A 192 17.45 9.75 1.97
CA ASN A 192 16.32 10.55 2.47
C ASN A 192 15.02 9.77 2.76
N ARG A 193 14.88 8.54 2.23
CA ARG A 193 13.71 7.67 2.44
C ARG A 193 13.99 6.42 3.27
N ILE A 194 15.23 6.22 3.74
CA ILE A 194 15.59 5.07 4.57
C ILE A 194 14.90 5.14 5.94
N THR A 195 14.67 6.34 6.44
CA THR A 195 13.93 6.59 7.70
C THR A 195 12.46 6.12 7.65
N ASP A 196 11.91 5.86 6.46
CA ASP A 196 10.56 5.32 6.30
C ASP A 196 10.49 3.80 6.56
N PHE A 197 11.62 3.08 6.46
CA PHE A 197 11.63 1.61 6.53
C PHE A 197 11.07 1.05 7.85
N PRO A 198 11.38 1.58 9.03
CA PRO A 198 10.76 1.12 10.28
C PRO A 198 9.23 1.29 10.28
N VAL A 199 8.72 2.37 9.69
CA VAL A 199 7.27 2.62 9.58
C VAL A 199 6.62 1.58 8.66
N LEU A 200 7.21 1.32 7.49
CA LEU A 200 6.74 0.31 6.53
C LEU A 200 6.71 -1.08 7.19
N LEU A 201 7.80 -1.45 7.88
CA LEU A 201 7.90 -2.74 8.56
C LEU A 201 6.85 -2.86 9.68
N ASN A 202 6.64 -1.81 10.47
CA ASN A 202 5.62 -1.80 11.52
C ASN A 202 4.20 -1.94 10.95
N TYR A 203 3.90 -1.30 9.82
CA TYR A 203 2.62 -1.50 9.13
C TYR A 203 2.41 -2.95 8.70
N MET A 204 3.43 -3.59 8.12
CA MET A 204 3.34 -5.00 7.72
C MET A 204 3.08 -5.90 8.92
N ILE A 205 3.85 -5.74 10.01
CA ILE A 205 3.71 -6.52 11.24
C ILE A 205 2.30 -6.34 11.82
N SER A 206 1.90 -5.10 12.13
CA SER A 206 0.62 -4.84 12.79
C SER A 206 -0.60 -5.22 11.95
N THR A 207 -0.50 -5.13 10.61
CA THR A 207 -1.60 -5.51 9.73
C THR A 207 -1.70 -7.03 9.59
N SER A 208 -0.58 -7.75 9.48
CA SER A 208 -0.58 -9.20 9.34
C SER A 208 -1.02 -9.93 10.60
N GLU A 209 -0.80 -9.36 11.79
CA GLU A 209 -1.29 -9.92 13.07
C GLU A 209 -2.81 -10.05 13.14
N ALA A 210 -3.56 -9.28 12.36
CA ALA A 210 -5.02 -9.33 12.33
C ALA A 210 -5.58 -10.56 11.58
N TYR A 211 -4.74 -11.27 10.81
CA TYR A 211 -5.14 -12.38 9.95
C TYR A 211 -4.32 -13.62 10.26
N GLU A 212 -4.98 -14.73 10.66
CA GLU A 212 -4.31 -15.96 11.09
C GLU A 212 -3.33 -16.48 10.01
N GLU A 213 -3.76 -16.48 8.75
CA GLU A 213 -2.96 -16.93 7.61
C GLU A 213 -1.78 -16.02 7.27
N LEU A 214 -1.73 -14.78 7.78
CA LEU A 214 -0.66 -13.81 7.55
C LEU A 214 0.23 -13.60 8.79
N LYS A 215 -0.09 -14.18 9.94
CA LYS A 215 0.76 -14.13 11.15
C LYS A 215 2.23 -14.53 10.88
N PRO A 216 2.53 -15.50 10.00
CA PRO A 216 3.91 -15.83 9.68
C PRO A 216 4.73 -14.64 9.17
N ILE A 217 4.09 -13.62 8.57
CA ILE A 217 4.75 -12.37 8.18
C ILE A 217 5.22 -11.61 9.41
N SER A 218 4.33 -11.37 10.40
CA SER A 218 4.71 -10.65 11.63
C SER A 218 5.79 -11.39 12.40
N GLU A 219 5.66 -12.70 12.57
CA GLU A 219 6.63 -13.54 13.27
C GLU A 219 8.02 -13.48 12.61
N THR A 220 8.05 -13.48 11.29
CA THR A 220 9.31 -13.40 10.52
C THR A 220 9.92 -11.99 10.53
N LEU A 221 9.09 -10.95 10.41
CA LEU A 221 9.57 -9.57 10.30
C LEU A 221 9.90 -8.94 11.66
N LEU A 222 9.29 -9.40 12.74
CA LEU A 222 9.50 -8.81 14.08
C LEU A 222 10.98 -8.84 14.50
N PRO A 223 11.73 -9.95 14.35
CA PRO A 223 13.17 -9.97 14.66
C PRO A 223 14.01 -9.04 13.76
N LEU A 224 13.54 -8.78 12.54
CA LEU A 224 14.26 -7.92 11.60
C LEU A 224 14.21 -6.43 11.97
N LYS A 225 13.37 -6.01 12.90
CA LYS A 225 13.31 -4.61 13.37
C LYS A 225 14.62 -4.14 13.96
N GLU A 226 15.25 -4.97 14.76
CA GLU A 226 16.54 -4.66 15.38
C GLU A 226 17.65 -4.58 14.32
N VAL A 227 17.72 -5.58 13.45
CA VAL A 227 18.67 -5.60 12.32
C VAL A 227 18.51 -4.36 11.44
N LEU A 228 17.27 -3.98 11.15
CA LEU A 228 16.96 -2.79 10.35
C LEU A 228 17.43 -1.51 11.03
N ASN A 229 17.16 -1.34 12.33
CA ASN A 229 17.56 -0.17 13.09
C ASN A 229 19.09 -0.04 13.17
N GLU A 230 19.80 -1.14 13.42
CA GLU A 230 21.27 -1.16 13.40
C GLU A 230 21.82 -0.77 12.02
N ARG A 231 21.18 -1.26 10.94
CA ARG A 231 21.62 -0.94 9.58
C ARG A 231 21.42 0.55 9.27
N ILE A 232 20.27 1.12 9.64
CA ILE A 232 19.97 2.55 9.44
C ILE A 232 20.95 3.41 10.25
N ALA A 233 21.27 3.03 11.49
CA ALA A 233 22.21 3.78 12.34
C ALA A 233 23.63 3.82 11.76
N LYS A 234 24.03 2.84 10.94
CA LYS A 234 25.35 2.83 10.26
C LYS A 234 25.37 3.69 8.99
N ILE A 235 24.21 4.09 8.46
CA ILE A 235 24.09 4.88 7.24
C ILE A 235 24.02 6.38 7.55
N ASN A 236 23.48 6.76 8.71
CA ASN A 236 23.38 8.13 9.21
C ASN A 236 24.64 8.52 9.97
#